data_43e806c3bda8e4e4d16fd841fe44af5e
#
_entry.id   43e806c3bda8e4e4d16fd841fe44af5e
#
_cell.length_a   1.000
_cell.length_b   1.000
_cell.length_c   1.000
_cell.angle_alpha   90.00
_cell.angle_beta   90.00
_cell.angle_gamma   90.00
#
_symmetry.space_group_name_H-M   'P 1'
#
loop_
_entity.id
_entity.type
_entity.pdbx_description
1 polymer ?
#
loop_
_entity_poly.entity_id
_entity_poly.type
_entity_poly.pdbx_seq_one_letter_code
_entity_poly.pdbx_strand_id
1 'polypeptide(L)'
;MAAEPLSLRPLLADLEARDLKRQRRTVRRGVPGTADIELDGRPCVDFCSNDYLGLSAHPQVVEAFVAAARIHGVGARASHLITGHQAEHAALEHELAAYAGRERALVFSTGYMANLGLVRALAGRGAAVLGDELNHASLIDGGRLSGATLDRYPHADAAALERQLAAQPAGPRFVLTDGVFSMDGDLAPLPALAAACARHGAFLAVDDAHGLGVIGDSGRGSLEHFGLSQIQVPALVGTFGKAFGTFGAFVAGSEELVETLIQRARTYIYTTALPPAIAAATRAALAVSIAEPWRRERVLALTRRFRELATAAGIRLGVSETPIQPILMGSAESAMRASNALLERGYFVAAIRPPTVPADTSRLRVTLSAAHRDEDVEGLIVALAAILEPE
;
A
#
# COMPACT_ATOMS: atom_id res chain seq x y z
N MET A 1 -10.05 42.34 -24.79
CA MET A 1 -8.90 41.44 -24.91
C MET A 1 -9.39 40.04 -24.58
N ALA A 2 -9.31 39.11 -25.53
CA ALA A 2 -9.60 37.71 -25.22
C ALA A 2 -8.52 37.19 -24.25
N ALA A 3 -8.94 36.51 -23.16
CA ALA A 3 -7.99 35.87 -22.23
C ALA A 3 -7.21 34.79 -23.00
N GLU A 4 -5.87 34.83 -22.91
CA GLU A 4 -5.04 33.75 -23.47
C GLU A 4 -5.43 32.40 -22.86
N PRO A 5 -5.51 31.33 -23.65
CA PRO A 5 -5.81 30.01 -23.13
C PRO A 5 -4.72 29.55 -22.14
N LEU A 6 -5.12 28.82 -21.08
CA LEU A 6 -4.20 28.28 -20.08
C LEU A 6 -3.12 27.43 -20.74
N SER A 7 -1.85 27.86 -20.64
CA SER A 7 -0.70 27.07 -21.08
C SER A 7 -0.13 26.23 -19.92
N LEU A 8 -0.01 24.91 -20.12
CA LEU A 8 0.58 23.99 -19.14
C LEU A 8 2.10 23.78 -19.34
N ARG A 9 2.69 24.36 -20.42
CA ARG A 9 4.12 24.21 -20.74
C ARG A 9 5.05 24.71 -19.63
N PRO A 10 4.83 25.89 -18.99
CA PRO A 10 5.70 26.34 -17.90
C PRO A 10 5.77 25.40 -16.72
N LEU A 11 4.62 24.79 -16.35
CA LEU A 11 4.55 23.80 -15.26
C LEU A 11 5.39 22.56 -15.57
N LEU A 12 5.32 22.07 -16.80
CA LEU A 12 6.10 20.90 -17.22
C LEU A 12 7.61 21.20 -17.30
N ALA A 13 7.98 22.39 -17.77
CA ALA A 13 9.36 22.83 -17.82
C ALA A 13 9.98 22.99 -16.40
N ASP A 14 9.23 23.52 -15.44
CA ASP A 14 9.68 23.60 -14.03
C ASP A 14 9.92 22.21 -13.45
N LEU A 15 9.01 21.27 -13.67
CA LEU A 15 9.18 19.88 -13.21
C LEU A 15 10.41 19.21 -13.85
N GLU A 16 10.69 19.49 -15.10
CA GLU A 16 11.86 18.97 -15.83
C GLU A 16 13.16 19.56 -15.30
N ALA A 17 13.22 20.88 -15.10
CA ALA A 17 14.39 21.59 -14.57
C ALA A 17 14.76 21.16 -13.12
N ARG A 18 13.81 20.61 -12.37
CA ARG A 18 13.99 20.13 -10.99
C ARG A 18 14.11 18.61 -10.89
N ASP A 19 14.27 17.88 -11.98
CA ASP A 19 14.28 16.39 -12.02
C ASP A 19 13.04 15.75 -11.35
N LEU A 20 11.91 16.46 -11.35
CA LEU A 20 10.66 15.99 -10.78
C LEU A 20 9.65 15.47 -11.82
N LYS A 21 9.93 15.67 -13.10
CA LYS A 21 9.08 15.18 -14.20
C LYS A 21 9.05 13.65 -14.19
N ARG A 22 7.83 13.11 -14.04
CA ARG A 22 7.62 11.66 -14.05
C ARG A 22 7.45 11.16 -15.49
N GLN A 23 8.04 10.00 -15.76
CA GLN A 23 7.89 9.31 -17.04
C GLN A 23 7.22 7.96 -16.80
N ARG A 24 6.24 7.61 -17.63
CA ARG A 24 5.69 6.26 -17.66
C ARG A 24 6.62 5.37 -18.47
N ARG A 25 6.89 4.19 -17.96
CA ARG A 25 7.63 3.15 -18.65
C ARG A 25 6.70 2.03 -19.05
N THR A 26 7.04 1.32 -20.13
CA THR A 26 6.29 0.15 -20.58
C THR A 26 6.96 -1.10 -20.05
N VAL A 27 6.18 -1.88 -19.29
CA VAL A 27 6.62 -3.16 -18.72
C VAL A 27 5.95 -4.29 -19.49
N ARG A 28 6.74 -5.24 -19.95
CA ARG A 28 6.27 -6.56 -20.38
C ARG A 28 6.75 -7.57 -19.35
N ARG A 29 5.83 -8.41 -18.87
CA ARG A 29 6.20 -9.47 -17.92
C ARG A 29 7.11 -10.48 -18.62
N GLY A 30 8.16 -10.94 -17.95
CA GLY A 30 9.04 -12.01 -18.36
C GLY A 30 8.43 -13.40 -18.08
N VAL A 31 9.25 -14.31 -17.55
CA VAL A 31 8.81 -15.66 -17.21
C VAL A 31 7.78 -15.61 -16.06
N PRO A 32 6.60 -16.24 -16.18
CA PRO A 32 5.63 -16.30 -15.08
C PRO A 32 6.24 -16.90 -13.81
N GLY A 33 5.97 -16.29 -12.66
CA GLY A 33 6.48 -16.75 -11.36
C GLY A 33 7.90 -16.28 -11.02
N THR A 34 8.55 -15.49 -11.90
CA THR A 34 9.83 -14.84 -11.63
C THR A 34 9.66 -13.32 -11.54
N ALA A 35 10.71 -12.63 -11.06
CA ALA A 35 10.80 -11.18 -11.06
C ALA A 35 11.36 -10.60 -12.37
N ASP A 36 11.59 -11.43 -13.40
CA ASP A 36 12.09 -10.99 -14.69
C ASP A 36 11.04 -10.19 -15.44
N ILE A 37 11.45 -9.05 -15.99
CA ILE A 37 10.61 -8.18 -16.84
C ILE A 37 11.40 -7.67 -18.04
N GLU A 38 10.69 -7.16 -19.03
CA GLU A 38 11.24 -6.29 -20.07
C GLU A 38 10.71 -4.87 -19.83
N LEU A 39 11.61 -3.93 -19.56
CA LEU A 39 11.30 -2.53 -19.31
C LEU A 39 11.75 -1.68 -20.52
N ASP A 40 10.78 -1.11 -21.25
CA ASP A 40 11.04 -0.36 -22.49
C ASP A 40 11.92 -1.13 -23.50
N GLY A 41 11.71 -2.45 -23.61
CA GLY A 41 12.45 -3.34 -24.50
C GLY A 41 13.78 -3.88 -23.93
N ARG A 42 14.10 -3.59 -22.66
CA ARG A 42 15.32 -4.07 -22.00
C ARG A 42 15.00 -5.12 -20.94
N PRO A 43 15.61 -6.30 -20.96
CA PRO A 43 15.43 -7.29 -19.91
C PRO A 43 16.07 -6.82 -18.60
N CYS A 44 15.38 -6.99 -17.49
CA CYS A 44 15.87 -6.69 -16.15
C CYS A 44 15.09 -7.44 -15.08
N VAL A 45 15.64 -7.48 -13.86
CA VAL A 45 14.95 -7.98 -12.66
C VAL A 45 14.23 -6.82 -11.97
N ASP A 46 12.95 -7.00 -11.67
CA ASP A 46 12.06 -5.98 -11.09
C ASP A 46 12.10 -5.98 -9.56
N PHE A 47 12.76 -5.00 -8.98
CA PHE A 47 12.76 -4.72 -7.54
C PHE A 47 11.82 -3.55 -7.16
N CYS A 48 10.78 -3.29 -7.97
CA CYS A 48 9.80 -2.22 -7.72
C CYS A 48 8.39 -2.74 -7.43
N SER A 49 8.11 -4.01 -7.81
CA SER A 49 6.78 -4.61 -7.68
C SER A 49 6.35 -4.74 -6.22
N ASN A 50 5.07 -4.44 -5.96
CA ASN A 50 4.44 -4.74 -4.67
C ASN A 50 3.76 -6.12 -4.64
N ASP A 51 3.92 -6.96 -5.66
CA ASP A 51 3.45 -8.35 -5.69
C ASP A 51 4.33 -9.23 -4.76
N TYR A 52 4.24 -8.97 -3.46
CA TYR A 52 5.13 -9.55 -2.45
C TYR A 52 5.15 -11.08 -2.44
N LEU A 53 3.99 -11.71 -2.70
CA LEU A 53 3.85 -13.16 -2.70
C LEU A 53 3.99 -13.78 -4.11
N GLY A 54 4.13 -12.95 -5.17
CA GLY A 54 4.22 -13.42 -6.54
C GLY A 54 2.91 -14.05 -7.05
N LEU A 55 1.75 -13.58 -6.56
CA LEU A 55 0.45 -14.18 -6.88
C LEU A 55 -0.19 -13.65 -8.15
N SER A 56 0.25 -12.51 -8.67
CA SER A 56 -0.38 -11.86 -9.82
C SER A 56 -0.32 -12.67 -11.13
N ALA A 57 0.50 -13.71 -11.19
CA ALA A 57 0.58 -14.68 -12.29
C ALA A 57 0.38 -16.14 -11.83
N HIS A 58 -0.11 -16.34 -10.61
CA HIS A 58 -0.31 -17.69 -10.09
C HIS A 58 -1.39 -18.41 -10.90
N PRO A 59 -1.13 -19.67 -11.36
CA PRO A 59 -2.07 -20.37 -12.26
C PRO A 59 -3.50 -20.47 -11.73
N GLN A 60 -3.69 -20.76 -10.45
CA GLN A 60 -5.03 -20.85 -9.84
C GLN A 60 -5.75 -19.49 -9.81
N VAL A 61 -5.01 -18.39 -9.60
CA VAL A 61 -5.58 -17.04 -9.60
C VAL A 61 -6.01 -16.63 -11.01
N VAL A 62 -5.16 -16.92 -12.00
CA VAL A 62 -5.46 -16.66 -13.41
C VAL A 62 -6.65 -17.50 -13.89
N GLU A 63 -6.70 -18.79 -13.54
CA GLU A 63 -7.81 -19.67 -13.94
C GLU A 63 -9.14 -19.23 -13.30
N ALA A 64 -9.14 -18.87 -12.02
CA ALA A 64 -10.32 -18.33 -11.35
C ALA A 64 -10.84 -17.06 -12.03
N PHE A 65 -9.92 -16.16 -12.43
CA PHE A 65 -10.28 -14.98 -13.22
C PHE A 65 -10.93 -15.34 -14.55
N VAL A 66 -10.30 -16.23 -15.31
CA VAL A 66 -10.78 -16.65 -16.65
C VAL A 66 -12.14 -17.34 -16.55
N ALA A 67 -12.31 -18.26 -15.61
CA ALA A 67 -13.57 -18.96 -15.38
C ALA A 67 -14.71 -17.99 -15.03
N ALA A 68 -14.46 -17.06 -14.08
CA ALA A 68 -15.46 -16.08 -13.69
C ALA A 68 -15.75 -15.06 -14.80
N ALA A 69 -14.76 -14.67 -15.61
CA ALA A 69 -14.97 -13.78 -16.75
C ALA A 69 -15.88 -14.41 -17.82
N ARG A 70 -15.81 -15.72 -18.03
CA ARG A 70 -16.72 -16.44 -18.94
C ARG A 70 -18.17 -16.46 -18.45
N ILE A 71 -18.38 -16.44 -17.13
CA ILE A 71 -19.71 -16.48 -16.51
C ILE A 71 -20.31 -15.07 -16.39
N HIS A 72 -19.54 -14.13 -15.85
CA HIS A 72 -20.02 -12.80 -15.44
C HIS A 72 -19.69 -11.70 -16.46
N GLY A 73 -18.84 -11.96 -17.45
CA GLY A 73 -18.27 -10.93 -18.33
C GLY A 73 -17.14 -10.14 -17.65
N VAL A 74 -16.75 -9.01 -18.26
CA VAL A 74 -15.55 -8.24 -17.89
C VAL A 74 -15.85 -7.04 -16.97
N GLY A 75 -17.12 -6.78 -16.66
CA GLY A 75 -17.51 -5.62 -15.84
C GLY A 75 -18.74 -5.87 -15.01
N ALA A 76 -18.94 -5.11 -13.94
CA ALA A 76 -20.06 -5.23 -13.01
C ALA A 76 -21.35 -4.56 -13.49
N ARG A 77 -21.30 -3.76 -14.54
CA ARG A 77 -22.44 -3.08 -15.21
C ARG A 77 -23.09 -1.93 -14.44
N ALA A 78 -22.94 -1.85 -13.12
CA ALA A 78 -23.54 -0.82 -12.27
C ALA A 78 -22.76 -0.65 -10.96
N SER A 79 -23.16 0.31 -10.14
CA SER A 79 -22.69 0.43 -8.75
C SER A 79 -23.21 -0.74 -7.90
N HIS A 80 -22.56 -0.99 -6.77
CA HIS A 80 -22.93 -2.07 -5.84
C HIS A 80 -24.40 -1.98 -5.40
N LEU A 81 -24.89 -0.78 -5.11
CA LEU A 81 -26.26 -0.57 -4.60
C LEU A 81 -27.36 -0.70 -5.66
N ILE A 82 -27.02 -0.85 -6.91
CA ILE A 82 -28.01 -1.04 -8.00
C ILE A 82 -28.00 -2.52 -8.43
N THR A 83 -27.16 -2.91 -9.36
CA THR A 83 -27.05 -4.30 -9.86
C THR A 83 -25.59 -4.79 -9.98
N GLY A 84 -24.64 -3.99 -9.47
CA GLY A 84 -23.21 -4.27 -9.56
C GLY A 84 -22.71 -5.26 -8.51
N HIS A 85 -23.42 -5.39 -7.37
CA HIS A 85 -23.04 -6.33 -6.31
C HIS A 85 -23.52 -7.75 -6.65
N GLN A 86 -22.58 -8.64 -6.91
CA GLN A 86 -22.85 -10.02 -7.35
C GLN A 86 -22.35 -11.02 -6.30
N ALA A 87 -22.68 -12.30 -6.49
CA ALA A 87 -22.33 -13.38 -5.56
C ALA A 87 -20.82 -13.44 -5.23
N GLU A 88 -19.96 -13.17 -6.24
CA GLU A 88 -18.52 -13.17 -6.03
C GLU A 88 -18.04 -12.06 -5.06
N HIS A 89 -18.70 -10.89 -5.09
CA HIS A 89 -18.40 -9.82 -4.13
C HIS A 89 -18.81 -10.20 -2.71
N ALA A 90 -20.04 -10.72 -2.55
CA ALA A 90 -20.54 -11.15 -1.24
C ALA A 90 -19.68 -12.26 -0.63
N ALA A 91 -19.26 -13.23 -1.45
CA ALA A 91 -18.38 -14.31 -1.01
C ALA A 91 -17.00 -13.78 -0.62
N LEU A 92 -16.42 -12.87 -1.41
CA LEU A 92 -15.14 -12.23 -1.10
C LEU A 92 -15.21 -11.43 0.22
N GLU A 93 -16.26 -10.64 0.42
CA GLU A 93 -16.45 -9.86 1.66
C GLU A 93 -16.55 -10.76 2.90
N HIS A 94 -17.26 -11.89 2.77
CA HIS A 94 -17.34 -12.88 3.85
C HIS A 94 -15.97 -13.52 4.16
N GLU A 95 -15.23 -13.93 3.13
CA GLU A 95 -13.89 -14.54 3.28
C GLU A 95 -12.88 -13.55 3.85
N LEU A 96 -12.92 -12.27 3.43
CA LEU A 96 -12.08 -11.21 3.97
C LEU A 96 -12.38 -10.89 5.43
N ALA A 97 -13.65 -10.86 5.82
CA ALA A 97 -14.04 -10.67 7.22
C ALA A 97 -13.45 -11.77 8.10
N ALA A 98 -13.59 -13.04 7.68
CA ALA A 98 -13.02 -14.18 8.37
C ALA A 98 -11.48 -14.13 8.43
N TYR A 99 -10.83 -13.82 7.30
CA TYR A 99 -9.38 -13.69 7.23
C TYR A 99 -8.84 -12.58 8.15
N ALA A 100 -9.49 -11.42 8.15
CA ALA A 100 -9.08 -10.28 8.97
C ALA A 100 -9.50 -10.41 10.46
N GLY A 101 -10.28 -11.44 10.82
CA GLY A 101 -10.83 -11.60 12.18
C GLY A 101 -11.79 -10.47 12.55
N ARG A 102 -12.67 -10.08 11.62
CA ARG A 102 -13.64 -8.99 11.74
C ARG A 102 -15.05 -9.49 11.53
N GLU A 103 -16.05 -8.71 12.00
CA GLU A 103 -17.45 -9.08 11.81
C GLU A 103 -17.87 -8.99 10.34
N ARG A 104 -17.46 -7.93 9.66
CA ARG A 104 -17.76 -7.71 8.23
C ARG A 104 -16.61 -7.04 7.48
N ALA A 105 -16.66 -7.17 6.16
CA ALA A 105 -15.80 -6.42 5.25
C ALA A 105 -16.64 -5.82 4.11
N LEU A 106 -16.15 -4.74 3.52
CA LEU A 106 -16.74 -4.05 2.37
C LEU A 106 -15.68 -3.82 1.30
N VAL A 107 -15.94 -4.28 0.08
CA VAL A 107 -15.02 -4.20 -1.05
C VAL A 107 -15.11 -2.85 -1.77
N PHE A 108 -13.96 -2.30 -2.13
CA PHE A 108 -13.80 -1.07 -2.93
C PHE A 108 -12.93 -1.34 -4.15
N SER A 109 -13.08 -0.52 -5.19
CA SER A 109 -12.29 -0.67 -6.41
C SER A 109 -10.80 -0.37 -6.21
N THR A 110 -10.42 0.48 -5.25
CA THR A 110 -9.02 0.80 -4.94
C THR A 110 -8.84 1.15 -3.46
N GLY A 111 -7.61 1.00 -2.92
CA GLY A 111 -7.26 1.45 -1.56
C GLY A 111 -7.47 2.96 -1.38
N TYR A 112 -7.19 3.75 -2.42
CA TYR A 112 -7.45 5.18 -2.41
C TYR A 112 -8.94 5.49 -2.16
N MET A 113 -9.84 4.79 -2.86
CA MET A 113 -11.29 4.91 -2.67
C MET A 113 -11.75 4.41 -1.30
N ALA A 114 -11.16 3.33 -0.80
CA ALA A 114 -11.46 2.79 0.53
C ALA A 114 -11.14 3.81 1.63
N ASN A 115 -9.94 4.38 1.62
CA ASN A 115 -9.51 5.39 2.59
C ASN A 115 -10.35 6.68 2.51
N LEU A 116 -10.57 7.22 1.30
CA LEU A 116 -11.44 8.38 1.14
C LEU A 116 -12.87 8.11 1.63
N GLY A 117 -13.40 6.94 1.28
CA GLY A 117 -14.73 6.50 1.68
C GLY A 117 -14.87 6.39 3.19
N LEU A 118 -13.91 5.70 3.82
CA LEU A 118 -13.87 5.50 5.27
C LEU A 118 -13.85 6.83 6.02
N VAL A 119 -12.82 7.65 5.76
CA VAL A 119 -12.61 8.89 6.52
C VAL A 119 -13.77 9.85 6.31
N ARG A 120 -14.23 10.04 5.07
CA ARG A 120 -15.32 10.96 4.76
C ARG A 120 -16.69 10.49 5.23
N ALA A 121 -16.92 9.18 5.35
CA ALA A 121 -18.18 8.66 5.87
C ALA A 121 -18.32 8.87 7.38
N LEU A 122 -17.21 8.81 8.12
CA LEU A 122 -17.19 8.86 9.57
C LEU A 122 -16.90 10.25 10.12
N ALA A 123 -15.89 10.94 9.58
CA ALA A 123 -15.52 12.27 10.02
C ALA A 123 -16.29 13.37 9.28
N GLY A 124 -16.52 14.51 9.95
CA GLY A 124 -17.22 15.65 9.40
C GLY A 124 -16.94 16.92 10.21
N ARG A 125 -17.69 17.98 9.96
CA ARG A 125 -17.57 19.23 10.73
C ARG A 125 -17.74 18.98 12.22
N GLY A 126 -16.84 19.57 13.03
CA GLY A 126 -16.82 19.38 14.49
C GLY A 126 -16.08 18.13 14.95
N ALA A 127 -15.57 17.31 14.03
CA ALA A 127 -14.65 16.23 14.34
C ALA A 127 -13.18 16.67 14.16
N ALA A 128 -12.27 16.00 14.86
CA ALA A 128 -10.82 16.09 14.64
C ALA A 128 -10.30 14.81 14.02
N VAL A 129 -9.49 14.93 12.99
CA VAL A 129 -8.73 13.85 12.35
C VAL A 129 -7.25 14.10 12.62
N LEU A 130 -6.58 13.15 13.24
CA LEU A 130 -5.14 13.19 13.52
C LEU A 130 -4.47 12.10 12.70
N GLY A 131 -3.54 12.48 11.82
CA GLY A 131 -2.83 11.54 10.94
C GLY A 131 -1.34 11.55 11.18
N ASP A 132 -0.68 10.42 11.01
CA ASP A 132 0.77 10.37 10.92
C ASP A 132 1.25 11.24 9.75
N GLU A 133 2.35 11.97 9.93
CA GLU A 133 2.85 12.88 8.89
C GLU A 133 3.32 12.16 7.62
N LEU A 134 3.67 10.88 7.70
CA LEU A 134 4.08 10.06 6.57
C LEU A 134 2.96 9.16 6.03
N ASN A 135 1.73 9.32 6.50
CA ASN A 135 0.58 8.57 5.97
C ASN A 135 0.49 8.66 4.45
N HIS A 136 -0.02 7.57 3.88
CA HIS A 136 -0.35 7.54 2.46
C HIS A 136 -1.30 8.69 2.07
N ALA A 137 -1.09 9.25 0.87
CA ALA A 137 -1.84 10.41 0.37
C ALA A 137 -3.36 10.25 0.46
N SER A 138 -3.89 9.03 0.32
CA SER A 138 -5.34 8.77 0.40
C SER A 138 -5.92 9.01 1.80
N LEU A 139 -5.17 8.74 2.87
CA LEU A 139 -5.58 9.06 4.24
C LEU A 139 -5.58 10.58 4.47
N ILE A 140 -4.54 11.26 3.99
CA ILE A 140 -4.42 12.72 4.07
C ILE A 140 -5.57 13.40 3.30
N ASP A 141 -5.83 12.95 2.08
CA ASP A 141 -6.90 13.49 1.24
C ASP A 141 -8.29 13.16 1.79
N GLY A 142 -8.45 11.97 2.38
CA GLY A 142 -9.65 11.61 3.12
C GLY A 142 -9.94 12.58 4.26
N GLY A 143 -8.92 12.90 5.07
CA GLY A 143 -8.98 13.90 6.14
C GLY A 143 -9.38 15.29 5.62
N ARG A 144 -8.70 15.77 4.59
CA ARG A 144 -9.01 17.07 3.95
C ARG A 144 -10.42 17.15 3.40
N LEU A 145 -10.90 16.11 2.74
CA LEU A 145 -12.20 16.06 2.10
C LEU A 145 -13.34 15.79 3.08
N SER A 146 -13.06 15.35 4.30
CA SER A 146 -14.08 15.09 5.33
C SER A 146 -14.77 16.36 5.83
N GLY A 147 -14.07 17.49 5.80
CA GLY A 147 -14.49 18.76 6.40
C GLY A 147 -14.24 18.83 7.91
N ALA A 148 -13.58 17.83 8.50
CA ALA A 148 -13.07 17.87 9.87
C ALA A 148 -11.80 18.73 9.97
N THR A 149 -11.39 19.09 11.18
CA THR A 149 -10.05 19.61 11.40
C THR A 149 -9.05 18.48 11.17
N LEU A 150 -8.03 18.73 10.33
CA LEU A 150 -6.97 17.75 10.06
C LEU A 150 -5.66 18.24 10.68
N ASP A 151 -5.21 17.54 11.69
CA ASP A 151 -3.90 17.71 12.31
C ASP A 151 -2.97 16.55 11.97
N ARG A 152 -1.66 16.79 12.00
CA ARG A 152 -0.67 15.76 11.75
C ARG A 152 0.26 15.65 12.95
N TYR A 153 0.52 14.42 13.42
CA TYR A 153 1.53 14.17 14.43
C TYR A 153 2.83 13.68 13.78
N PRO A 154 3.98 13.95 14.42
CA PRO A 154 5.29 13.49 13.93
C PRO A 154 5.28 11.97 13.74
N HIS A 155 6.00 11.52 12.71
CA HIS A 155 6.04 10.14 12.32
C HIS A 155 6.36 9.18 13.47
N ALA A 156 5.48 8.17 13.64
CA ALA A 156 5.55 7.11 14.64
C ALA A 156 5.65 7.62 16.11
N ASP A 157 5.33 8.89 16.39
CA ASP A 157 5.38 9.49 17.74
C ASP A 157 4.02 9.39 18.46
N ALA A 158 3.80 8.25 19.14
CA ALA A 158 2.57 8.04 19.93
C ALA A 158 2.44 9.04 21.10
N ALA A 159 3.54 9.56 21.65
CA ALA A 159 3.48 10.55 22.72
C ALA A 159 3.04 11.91 22.20
N ALA A 160 3.48 12.31 21.00
CA ALA A 160 2.97 13.50 20.34
C ALA A 160 1.49 13.37 19.99
N LEU A 161 1.06 12.21 19.45
CA LEU A 161 -0.36 11.93 19.23
C LEU A 161 -1.17 12.09 20.51
N GLU A 162 -0.72 11.53 21.63
CA GLU A 162 -1.43 11.64 22.90
C GLU A 162 -1.59 13.09 23.38
N ARG A 163 -0.52 13.89 23.29
CA ARG A 163 -0.59 15.32 23.61
C ARG A 163 -1.59 16.07 22.70
N GLN A 164 -1.59 15.75 21.41
CA GLN A 164 -2.54 16.36 20.47
C GLN A 164 -3.99 15.93 20.78
N LEU A 165 -4.24 14.64 21.07
CA LEU A 165 -5.57 14.14 21.45
C LEU A 165 -6.09 14.83 22.72
N ALA A 166 -5.23 15.03 23.72
CA ALA A 166 -5.58 15.72 24.96
C ALA A 166 -5.93 17.20 24.73
N ALA A 167 -5.33 17.84 23.73
CA ALA A 167 -5.57 19.24 23.39
C ALA A 167 -6.80 19.47 22.50
N GLN A 168 -7.38 18.39 21.90
CA GLN A 168 -8.56 18.54 21.05
C GLN A 168 -9.79 18.97 21.85
N PRO A 169 -10.62 19.86 21.28
CA PRO A 169 -11.91 20.20 21.89
C PRO A 169 -12.82 18.97 21.99
N ALA A 170 -13.89 19.09 22.78
CA ALA A 170 -14.89 18.03 22.88
C ALA A 170 -15.52 17.75 21.50
N GLY A 171 -15.56 16.47 21.12
CA GLY A 171 -16.11 16.03 19.83
C GLY A 171 -15.53 14.70 19.38
N PRO A 172 -16.02 14.16 18.25
CA PRO A 172 -15.48 12.92 17.67
C PRO A 172 -14.02 13.11 17.26
N ARG A 173 -13.18 12.11 17.57
CA ARG A 173 -11.75 12.10 17.25
C ARG A 173 -11.42 10.85 16.46
N PHE A 174 -10.70 11.02 15.36
CA PHE A 174 -10.26 9.95 14.47
C PHE A 174 -8.74 9.99 14.35
N VAL A 175 -8.10 8.85 14.52
CA VAL A 175 -6.67 8.66 14.30
C VAL A 175 -6.47 7.78 13.09
N LEU A 176 -5.63 8.22 12.16
CA LEU A 176 -5.33 7.52 10.92
C LEU A 176 -3.84 7.21 10.86
N THR A 177 -3.48 5.97 10.52
CA THR A 177 -2.08 5.58 10.31
C THR A 177 -1.99 4.46 9.27
N ASP A 178 -0.89 4.43 8.51
CA ASP A 178 -0.47 3.21 7.83
C ASP A 178 -0.01 2.19 8.89
N GLY A 179 -0.21 0.91 8.66
CA GLY A 179 0.35 -0.18 9.48
C GLY A 179 1.82 -0.41 9.17
N VAL A 180 2.14 -0.42 7.85
CA VAL A 180 3.50 -0.43 7.30
C VAL A 180 3.62 0.75 6.34
N PHE A 181 4.57 1.65 6.59
CA PHE A 181 4.75 2.85 5.77
C PHE A 181 5.39 2.54 4.43
N SER A 182 4.74 2.98 3.36
CA SER A 182 5.04 2.56 1.99
C SER A 182 6.43 2.96 1.47
N MET A 183 7.01 4.05 2.00
CA MET A 183 8.29 4.60 1.53
C MET A 183 9.47 4.25 2.42
N ASP A 184 9.22 3.99 3.69
CA ASP A 184 10.24 3.69 4.69
C ASP A 184 10.23 2.21 5.11
N GLY A 185 9.12 1.51 4.93
CA GLY A 185 8.97 0.08 5.23
C GLY A 185 8.91 -0.25 6.73
N ASP A 186 8.88 0.76 7.58
CA ASP A 186 8.78 0.60 9.02
C ASP A 186 7.33 0.36 9.46
N LEU A 187 7.15 -0.17 10.66
CA LEU A 187 5.85 -0.42 11.26
C LEU A 187 5.45 0.75 12.17
N ALA A 188 4.18 1.15 12.09
CA ALA A 188 3.60 2.03 13.09
C ALA A 188 3.65 1.41 14.49
N PRO A 189 3.86 2.18 15.56
CA PRO A 189 3.84 1.69 16.94
C PRO A 189 2.38 1.47 17.41
N LEU A 190 1.66 0.56 16.69
CA LEU A 190 0.21 0.37 16.83
C LEU A 190 -0.26 0.12 18.26
N PRO A 191 0.44 -0.65 19.13
CA PRO A 191 0.01 -0.83 20.51
C PRO A 191 -0.03 0.49 21.28
N ALA A 192 0.95 1.37 21.09
CA ALA A 192 1.00 2.67 21.76
C ALA A 192 -0.06 3.63 21.22
N LEU A 193 -0.27 3.64 19.88
CA LEU A 193 -1.32 4.44 19.23
C LEU A 193 -2.71 4.00 19.69
N ALA A 194 -2.98 2.68 19.74
CA ALA A 194 -4.25 2.12 20.20
C ALA A 194 -4.50 2.48 21.68
N ALA A 195 -3.48 2.39 22.53
CA ALA A 195 -3.59 2.78 23.93
C ALA A 195 -3.89 4.28 24.10
N ALA A 196 -3.26 5.16 23.31
CA ALA A 196 -3.57 6.59 23.30
C ALA A 196 -5.02 6.84 22.84
N CYS A 197 -5.45 6.19 21.77
CA CYS A 197 -6.83 6.27 21.28
C CYS A 197 -7.85 5.86 22.32
N ALA A 198 -7.61 4.74 23.02
CA ALA A 198 -8.50 4.25 24.05
C ALA A 198 -8.64 5.22 25.24
N ARG A 199 -7.53 5.83 25.69
CA ARG A 199 -7.56 6.84 26.78
C ARG A 199 -8.37 8.08 26.44
N HIS A 200 -8.40 8.46 25.16
CA HIS A 200 -9.06 9.69 24.70
C HIS A 200 -10.38 9.44 23.94
N GLY A 201 -10.87 8.20 23.92
CA GLY A 201 -12.11 7.83 23.21
C GLY A 201 -12.02 8.14 21.68
N ALA A 202 -10.84 7.98 21.09
CA ALA A 202 -10.62 8.22 19.67
C ALA A 202 -10.78 6.93 18.85
N PHE A 203 -11.33 7.05 17.65
CA PHE A 203 -11.48 5.96 16.68
C PHE A 203 -10.18 5.78 15.91
N LEU A 204 -9.56 4.60 15.97
CA LEU A 204 -8.34 4.28 15.23
C LEU A 204 -8.66 3.53 13.94
N ALA A 205 -8.18 4.02 12.81
CA ALA A 205 -8.18 3.35 11.52
C ALA A 205 -6.75 3.08 11.06
N VAL A 206 -6.48 1.86 10.64
CA VAL A 206 -5.17 1.41 10.15
C VAL A 206 -5.28 0.98 8.69
N ASP A 207 -4.49 1.61 7.83
CA ASP A 207 -4.26 1.14 6.46
C ASP A 207 -3.08 0.16 6.49
N ASP A 208 -3.39 -1.12 6.40
CA ASP A 208 -2.39 -2.19 6.42
C ASP A 208 -2.13 -2.79 5.03
N ALA A 209 -2.21 -1.93 4.01
CA ALA A 209 -2.03 -2.32 2.61
C ALA A 209 -0.69 -3.01 2.32
N HIS A 210 0.36 -2.72 3.09
CA HIS A 210 1.68 -3.32 2.95
C HIS A 210 1.96 -4.45 3.96
N GLY A 211 1.15 -4.57 5.02
CA GLY A 211 1.30 -5.63 6.02
C GLY A 211 0.51 -6.89 5.70
N LEU A 212 -0.72 -6.75 5.19
CA LEU A 212 -1.58 -7.89 4.85
C LEU A 212 -0.93 -8.80 3.79
N GLY A 213 -0.98 -10.10 4.05
CA GLY A 213 -0.32 -11.15 3.27
C GLY A 213 1.14 -11.39 3.65
N VAL A 214 1.81 -10.45 4.35
CA VAL A 214 3.26 -10.47 4.61
C VAL A 214 3.59 -10.52 6.08
N ILE A 215 3.01 -9.63 6.89
CA ILE A 215 3.33 -9.46 8.31
C ILE A 215 2.36 -10.30 9.16
N GLY A 216 2.83 -10.76 10.32
CA GLY A 216 2.10 -11.67 11.21
C GLY A 216 2.33 -13.15 10.86
N ASP A 217 2.07 -14.02 11.83
CA ASP A 217 2.35 -15.46 11.72
C ASP A 217 1.55 -16.14 10.60
N SER A 218 0.29 -15.74 10.42
CA SER A 218 -0.57 -16.22 9.34
C SER A 218 -0.73 -15.24 8.19
N GLY A 219 -0.01 -14.11 8.21
CA GLY A 219 -0.06 -13.08 7.17
C GLY A 219 -1.26 -12.14 7.27
N ARG A 220 -1.92 -12.07 8.44
CA ARG A 220 -3.07 -11.17 8.67
C ARG A 220 -2.66 -9.73 8.97
N GLY A 221 -1.40 -9.39 8.71
CA GLY A 221 -0.88 -8.04 8.76
C GLY A 221 -0.38 -7.58 10.12
N SER A 222 -0.20 -6.27 10.23
CA SER A 222 0.38 -5.62 11.40
C SER A 222 -0.49 -5.80 12.66
N LEU A 223 -1.81 -5.92 12.53
CA LEU A 223 -2.69 -6.12 13.66
C LEU A 223 -2.51 -7.49 14.30
N GLU A 224 -2.33 -8.54 13.50
CA GLU A 224 -1.97 -9.87 14.00
C GLU A 224 -0.60 -9.84 14.66
N HIS A 225 0.38 -9.22 14.02
CA HIS A 225 1.75 -9.10 14.53
C HIS A 225 1.80 -8.51 15.95
N PHE A 226 0.96 -7.51 16.22
CA PHE A 226 0.89 -6.87 17.53
C PHE A 226 -0.23 -7.41 18.45
N GLY A 227 -0.99 -8.41 18.01
CA GLY A 227 -2.08 -8.99 18.79
C GLY A 227 -3.24 -8.03 19.05
N LEU A 228 -3.53 -7.11 18.13
CA LEU A 228 -4.55 -6.07 18.29
C LEU A 228 -5.93 -6.52 17.77
N SER A 229 -6.94 -6.35 18.60
CA SER A 229 -8.33 -6.72 18.33
C SER A 229 -9.10 -5.63 17.57
N GLN A 230 -10.32 -5.98 17.13
CA GLN A 230 -11.28 -5.03 16.55
C GLN A 230 -11.67 -3.90 17.54
N ILE A 231 -11.70 -4.17 18.83
CA ILE A 231 -12.02 -3.15 19.86
C ILE A 231 -10.93 -2.07 19.89
N GLN A 232 -9.67 -2.47 19.75
CA GLN A 232 -8.52 -1.56 19.81
C GLN A 232 -8.30 -0.83 18.48
N VAL A 233 -8.58 -1.51 17.34
CA VAL A 233 -8.50 -0.96 16.00
C VAL A 233 -9.82 -1.22 15.27
N PRO A 234 -10.80 -0.32 15.40
CA PRO A 234 -12.15 -0.52 14.85
C PRO A 234 -12.19 -0.65 13.33
N ALA A 235 -11.30 0.01 12.58
CA ALA A 235 -11.25 -0.06 11.13
C ALA A 235 -9.89 -0.54 10.63
N LEU A 236 -9.91 -1.59 9.81
CA LEU A 236 -8.77 -2.10 9.06
C LEU A 236 -9.02 -1.87 7.57
N VAL A 237 -8.07 -1.25 6.88
CA VAL A 237 -8.06 -1.11 5.43
C VAL A 237 -6.99 -2.03 4.84
N GLY A 238 -7.34 -2.73 3.76
CA GLY A 238 -6.42 -3.58 3.02
C GLY A 238 -6.56 -3.42 1.52
N THR A 239 -5.57 -3.87 0.76
CA THR A 239 -5.59 -3.84 -0.70
C THR A 239 -5.31 -5.22 -1.29
N PHE A 240 -5.90 -5.47 -2.46
CA PHE A 240 -5.64 -6.70 -3.22
C PHE A 240 -4.51 -6.54 -4.24
N GLY A 241 -4.14 -5.29 -4.57
CA GLY A 241 -3.15 -4.99 -5.61
C GLY A 241 -1.69 -5.13 -5.17
N LYS A 242 -1.43 -5.73 -4.01
CA LYS A 242 -0.07 -5.94 -3.51
C LYS A 242 0.16 -7.42 -3.24
N ALA A 243 0.26 -7.87 -2.00
CA ALA A 243 0.56 -9.27 -1.67
C ALA A 243 -0.39 -10.28 -2.33
N PHE A 244 -1.68 -9.93 -2.51
CA PHE A 244 -2.65 -10.81 -3.19
C PHE A 244 -2.58 -10.74 -4.72
N GLY A 245 -1.81 -9.84 -5.32
CA GLY A 245 -1.51 -9.80 -6.75
C GLY A 245 -2.71 -9.53 -7.68
N THR A 246 -3.83 -8.99 -7.15
CA THR A 246 -5.04 -8.71 -7.94
C THR A 246 -5.35 -7.22 -8.00
N PHE A 247 -6.60 -6.80 -7.90
CA PHE A 247 -6.99 -5.39 -7.96
C PHE A 247 -8.16 -5.11 -7.01
N GLY A 248 -8.13 -3.96 -6.35
CA GLY A 248 -9.17 -3.55 -5.42
C GLY A 248 -8.65 -3.42 -3.99
N ALA A 249 -9.60 -3.21 -3.06
CA ALA A 249 -9.31 -3.01 -1.65
C ALA A 249 -10.54 -3.35 -0.80
N PHE A 250 -10.38 -3.34 0.51
CA PHE A 250 -11.50 -3.52 1.43
C PHE A 250 -11.32 -2.69 2.70
N VAL A 251 -12.43 -2.43 3.38
CA VAL A 251 -12.47 -1.98 4.76
C VAL A 251 -13.14 -3.08 5.58
N ALA A 252 -12.54 -3.46 6.70
CA ALA A 252 -13.09 -4.47 7.61
C ALA A 252 -13.20 -3.92 9.04
N GLY A 253 -14.29 -4.31 9.74
CA GLY A 253 -14.59 -3.89 11.09
C GLY A 253 -15.91 -4.46 11.59
N SER A 254 -16.60 -3.72 12.46
CA SER A 254 -17.92 -4.11 12.96
C SER A 254 -18.99 -4.05 11.86
N GLU A 255 -20.11 -4.75 12.11
CA GLU A 255 -21.29 -4.65 11.25
C GLU A 255 -21.78 -3.20 11.12
N GLU A 256 -21.81 -2.47 12.24
CA GLU A 256 -22.21 -1.05 12.27
C GLU A 256 -21.30 -0.17 11.41
N LEU A 257 -19.97 -0.40 11.45
CA LEU A 257 -19.01 0.32 10.60
C LEU A 257 -19.31 0.07 9.12
N VAL A 258 -19.41 -1.19 8.73
CA VAL A 258 -19.63 -1.57 7.33
C VAL A 258 -20.97 -1.05 6.81
N GLU A 259 -22.04 -1.17 7.62
CA GLU A 259 -23.35 -0.61 7.25
C GLU A 259 -23.28 0.91 7.09
N THR A 260 -22.59 1.61 8.00
CA THR A 260 -22.38 3.06 7.88
C THR A 260 -21.65 3.42 6.59
N LEU A 261 -20.65 2.64 6.18
CA LEU A 261 -19.92 2.87 4.93
C LEU A 261 -20.83 2.65 3.70
N ILE A 262 -21.65 1.61 3.70
CA ILE A 262 -22.63 1.34 2.64
C ILE A 262 -23.56 2.55 2.45
N GLN A 263 -24.02 3.17 3.54
CA GLN A 263 -24.94 4.29 3.51
C GLN A 263 -24.28 5.64 3.22
N ARG A 264 -23.00 5.83 3.50
CA ARG A 264 -22.36 7.16 3.52
C ARG A 264 -21.09 7.29 2.68
N ALA A 265 -20.38 6.20 2.35
CA ALA A 265 -19.15 6.28 1.60
C ALA A 265 -19.41 6.62 0.12
N ARG A 266 -19.16 7.87 -0.26
CA ARG A 266 -19.43 8.35 -1.63
C ARG A 266 -18.63 7.59 -2.69
N THR A 267 -17.45 7.13 -2.37
CA THR A 267 -16.58 6.32 -3.25
C THR A 267 -17.09 4.88 -3.43
N TYR A 268 -18.05 4.44 -2.62
CA TYR A 268 -18.78 3.19 -2.77
C TYR A 268 -20.11 3.40 -3.51
N ILE A 269 -20.87 4.41 -3.11
CA ILE A 269 -22.24 4.68 -3.61
C ILE A 269 -22.20 5.10 -5.09
N TYR A 270 -21.27 6.01 -5.46
CA TYR A 270 -21.25 6.68 -6.76
C TYR A 270 -20.18 6.19 -7.72
N THR A 271 -19.81 4.92 -7.58
CA THR A 271 -18.85 4.25 -8.50
C THR A 271 -19.40 2.92 -9.00
N THR A 272 -18.96 2.52 -10.18
CA THR A 272 -19.21 1.16 -10.68
C THR A 272 -18.49 0.15 -9.77
N ALA A 273 -19.14 -0.96 -9.48
CA ALA A 273 -18.56 -2.03 -8.69
C ALA A 273 -17.33 -2.65 -9.36
N LEU A 274 -16.48 -3.23 -8.55
CA LEU A 274 -15.37 -4.07 -9.00
C LEU A 274 -15.86 -5.16 -9.95
N PRO A 275 -15.15 -5.50 -11.07
CA PRO A 275 -15.54 -6.62 -11.90
C PRO A 275 -15.63 -7.94 -11.11
N PRO A 276 -16.71 -8.74 -11.25
CA PRO A 276 -16.86 -9.99 -10.49
C PRO A 276 -15.71 -10.98 -10.71
N ALA A 277 -15.12 -10.99 -11.91
CA ALA A 277 -13.97 -11.84 -12.23
C ALA A 277 -12.73 -11.47 -11.37
N ILE A 278 -12.56 -10.20 -11.03
CA ILE A 278 -11.50 -9.76 -10.10
C ILE A 278 -11.81 -10.23 -8.67
N ALA A 279 -13.08 -10.17 -8.25
CA ALA A 279 -13.47 -10.69 -6.94
C ALA A 279 -13.18 -12.21 -6.83
N ALA A 280 -13.53 -12.99 -7.84
CA ALA A 280 -13.21 -14.42 -7.90
C ALA A 280 -11.70 -14.70 -7.89
N ALA A 281 -10.92 -13.94 -8.67
CA ALA A 281 -9.46 -14.04 -8.67
C ALA A 281 -8.87 -13.70 -7.28
N THR A 282 -9.41 -12.69 -6.60
CA THR A 282 -8.96 -12.29 -5.26
C THR A 282 -9.28 -13.35 -4.21
N ARG A 283 -10.43 -14.02 -4.30
CA ARG A 283 -10.78 -15.18 -3.45
C ARG A 283 -9.77 -16.32 -3.64
N ALA A 284 -9.42 -16.63 -4.89
CA ALA A 284 -8.40 -17.62 -5.20
C ALA A 284 -7.02 -17.19 -4.65
N ALA A 285 -6.62 -15.93 -4.80
CA ALA A 285 -5.37 -15.41 -4.28
C ALA A 285 -5.31 -15.47 -2.74
N LEU A 286 -6.41 -15.16 -2.06
CA LEU A 286 -6.54 -15.29 -0.62
C LEU A 286 -6.38 -16.76 -0.19
N ALA A 287 -7.07 -17.68 -0.84
CA ALA A 287 -6.95 -19.12 -0.57
C ALA A 287 -5.52 -19.63 -0.78
N VAL A 288 -4.85 -19.24 -1.88
CA VAL A 288 -3.46 -19.61 -2.16
C VAL A 288 -2.52 -19.02 -1.09
N SER A 289 -2.70 -17.76 -0.68
CA SER A 289 -1.85 -17.13 0.33
C SER A 289 -1.89 -17.85 1.68
N ILE A 290 -3.04 -18.46 2.01
CA ILE A 290 -3.23 -19.27 3.22
C ILE A 290 -2.62 -20.68 3.03
N ALA A 291 -2.86 -21.30 1.87
CA ALA A 291 -2.40 -22.66 1.58
C ALA A 291 -0.89 -22.77 1.32
N GLU A 292 -0.27 -21.68 0.87
CA GLU A 292 1.16 -21.64 0.53
C GLU A 292 1.94 -20.65 1.43
N PRO A 293 2.03 -20.90 2.77
CA PRO A 293 2.73 -20.01 3.72
C PRO A 293 4.21 -19.82 3.37
N TRP A 294 4.82 -20.77 2.64
CA TRP A 294 6.20 -20.68 2.17
C TRP A 294 6.50 -19.41 1.36
N ARG A 295 5.50 -18.82 0.70
CA ARG A 295 5.69 -17.55 -0.06
C ARG A 295 6.01 -16.40 0.87
N ARG A 296 5.27 -16.30 1.98
CA ARG A 296 5.53 -15.31 3.04
C ARG A 296 6.89 -15.54 3.69
N GLU A 297 7.18 -16.79 4.04
CA GLU A 297 8.47 -17.18 4.60
C GLU A 297 9.62 -16.85 3.65
N ARG A 298 9.44 -17.10 2.35
CA ARG A 298 10.40 -16.80 1.30
C ARG A 298 10.69 -15.30 1.19
N VAL A 299 9.69 -14.45 1.07
CA VAL A 299 9.92 -13.00 0.94
C VAL A 299 10.57 -12.41 2.20
N LEU A 300 10.23 -12.91 3.38
CA LEU A 300 10.87 -12.50 4.65
C LEU A 300 12.30 -13.02 4.74
N ALA A 301 12.59 -14.23 4.27
CA ALA A 301 13.94 -14.78 4.20
C ALA A 301 14.83 -13.95 3.23
N LEU A 302 14.31 -13.62 2.05
CA LEU A 302 14.99 -12.75 1.09
C LEU A 302 15.24 -11.34 1.66
N THR A 303 14.29 -10.81 2.45
CA THR A 303 14.46 -9.53 3.13
C THR A 303 15.62 -9.58 4.12
N ARG A 304 15.68 -10.60 4.97
CA ARG A 304 16.81 -10.78 5.90
C ARG A 304 18.13 -10.94 5.13
N ARG A 305 18.16 -11.78 4.10
CA ARG A 305 19.34 -11.99 3.25
C ARG A 305 19.82 -10.69 2.60
N PHE A 306 18.90 -9.90 2.04
CA PHE A 306 19.23 -8.58 1.47
C PHE A 306 19.90 -7.69 2.53
N ARG A 307 19.32 -7.60 3.72
CA ARG A 307 19.84 -6.74 4.80
C ARG A 307 21.23 -7.20 5.29
N GLU A 308 21.43 -8.51 5.45
CA GLU A 308 22.74 -9.09 5.82
C GLU A 308 23.81 -8.74 4.79
N LEU A 309 23.52 -8.98 3.51
CA LEU A 309 24.46 -8.70 2.43
C LEU A 309 24.74 -7.21 2.25
N ALA A 310 23.70 -6.37 2.34
CA ALA A 310 23.86 -4.92 2.25
C ALA A 310 24.71 -4.38 3.40
N THR A 311 24.50 -4.87 4.62
CA THR A 311 25.30 -4.49 5.79
C THR A 311 26.76 -4.92 5.61
N ALA A 312 27.01 -6.15 5.15
CA ALA A 312 28.35 -6.66 4.88
C ALA A 312 29.06 -5.85 3.77
N ALA A 313 28.30 -5.33 2.79
CA ALA A 313 28.81 -4.47 1.73
C ALA A 313 28.93 -2.98 2.14
N GLY A 314 28.66 -2.62 3.40
CA GLY A 314 28.74 -1.23 3.89
C GLY A 314 27.60 -0.34 3.42
N ILE A 315 26.51 -0.87 2.85
CA ILE A 315 25.35 -0.12 2.40
C ILE A 315 24.49 0.25 3.61
N ARG A 316 24.23 1.55 3.80
CA ARG A 316 23.37 2.04 4.89
C ARG A 316 21.91 1.81 4.58
N LEU A 317 21.24 1.01 5.38
CA LEU A 317 19.82 0.73 5.29
C LEU A 317 19.03 1.48 6.38
N GLY A 318 17.76 1.77 6.09
CA GLY A 318 16.79 2.19 7.10
C GLY A 318 16.43 1.08 8.10
N VAL A 319 15.51 1.40 9.03
CA VAL A 319 15.08 0.49 10.10
C VAL A 319 14.09 -0.59 9.66
N SER A 320 13.69 -0.60 8.39
CA SER A 320 12.67 -1.55 7.88
C SER A 320 13.11 -3.00 8.00
N GLU A 321 12.24 -3.83 8.55
CA GLU A 321 12.34 -5.30 8.54
C GLU A 321 11.35 -5.95 7.55
N THR A 322 10.60 -5.12 6.80
CA THR A 322 9.61 -5.55 5.81
C THR A 322 10.25 -5.70 4.42
N PRO A 323 9.55 -6.26 3.43
CA PRO A 323 10.07 -6.36 2.05
C PRO A 323 10.38 -5.01 1.38
N ILE A 324 10.05 -3.89 1.98
CA ILE A 324 10.36 -2.55 1.51
C ILE A 324 11.68 -2.10 2.14
N GLN A 325 12.73 -1.94 1.34
CA GLN A 325 14.08 -1.60 1.81
C GLN A 325 14.55 -0.30 1.17
N PRO A 326 14.40 0.85 1.86
CA PRO A 326 14.86 2.14 1.37
C PRO A 326 16.37 2.31 1.55
N ILE A 327 17.02 2.88 0.53
CA ILE A 327 18.42 3.32 0.56
C ILE A 327 18.41 4.82 0.31
N LEU A 328 18.74 5.62 1.33
CA LEU A 328 18.72 7.07 1.25
C LEU A 328 19.82 7.59 0.33
N MET A 329 19.43 8.45 -0.60
CA MET A 329 20.32 9.06 -1.61
C MET A 329 20.46 10.57 -1.45
N GLY A 330 19.66 11.19 -0.56
CA GLY A 330 19.59 12.64 -0.39
C GLY A 330 18.87 13.34 -1.53
N SER A 331 19.59 13.76 -2.57
CA SER A 331 18.99 14.53 -3.69
C SER A 331 18.21 13.67 -4.69
N ALA A 332 17.30 14.31 -5.41
CA ALA A 332 16.55 13.68 -6.50
C ALA A 332 17.48 13.23 -7.64
N GLU A 333 18.50 14.04 -7.95
CA GLU A 333 19.51 13.76 -8.97
C GLU A 333 20.31 12.49 -8.62
N SER A 334 20.81 12.38 -7.37
CA SER A 334 21.57 11.19 -6.93
C SER A 334 20.73 9.92 -6.99
N ALA A 335 19.46 9.98 -6.56
CA ALA A 335 18.56 8.85 -6.64
C ALA A 335 18.28 8.44 -8.09
N MET A 336 18.14 9.39 -9.01
CA MET A 336 17.95 9.12 -10.44
C MET A 336 19.19 8.54 -11.09
N ARG A 337 20.39 9.07 -10.80
CA ARG A 337 21.65 8.51 -11.30
C ARG A 337 21.82 7.06 -10.87
N ALA A 338 21.61 6.77 -9.59
CA ALA A 338 21.73 5.42 -9.05
C ALA A 338 20.70 4.45 -9.67
N SER A 339 19.44 4.86 -9.79
CA SER A 339 18.38 4.08 -10.44
C SER A 339 18.72 3.74 -11.89
N ASN A 340 19.23 4.70 -12.66
CA ASN A 340 19.63 4.50 -14.06
C ASN A 340 20.85 3.58 -14.15
N ALA A 341 21.86 3.75 -13.29
CA ALA A 341 23.05 2.91 -13.27
C ALA A 341 22.74 1.45 -12.88
N LEU A 342 21.75 1.22 -12.01
CA LEU A 342 21.24 -0.13 -11.72
C LEU A 342 20.52 -0.73 -12.93
N LEU A 343 19.70 0.06 -13.61
CA LEU A 343 18.98 -0.41 -14.80
C LEU A 343 19.95 -0.82 -15.92
N GLU A 344 21.07 -0.09 -16.11
CA GLU A 344 22.13 -0.47 -17.04
C GLU A 344 22.78 -1.81 -16.70
N ARG A 345 22.75 -2.20 -15.42
CA ARG A 345 23.24 -3.49 -14.91
C ARG A 345 22.16 -4.58 -14.87
N GLY A 346 20.96 -4.30 -15.38
CA GLY A 346 19.87 -5.27 -15.44
C GLY A 346 18.99 -5.33 -14.19
N TYR A 347 19.03 -4.32 -13.31
CA TYR A 347 18.19 -4.24 -12.10
C TYR A 347 17.32 -3.00 -12.13
N PHE A 348 16.01 -3.17 -12.08
CA PHE A 348 15.07 -2.04 -11.99
C PHE A 348 14.73 -1.75 -10.54
N VAL A 349 15.23 -0.62 -10.02
CA VAL A 349 14.96 -0.08 -8.69
C VAL A 349 14.49 1.36 -8.83
N ALA A 350 13.31 1.67 -8.28
CA ALA A 350 12.71 3.00 -8.43
C ALA A 350 13.40 4.06 -7.57
N ALA A 351 13.67 5.22 -8.17
CA ALA A 351 14.03 6.44 -7.46
C ALA A 351 12.77 7.14 -6.94
N ILE A 352 12.61 7.21 -5.64
CA ILE A 352 11.52 7.94 -4.97
C ILE A 352 12.01 9.35 -4.65
N ARG A 353 11.21 10.35 -5.07
CA ARG A 353 11.57 11.77 -5.05
C ARG A 353 10.38 12.62 -4.59
N PRO A 354 10.58 13.88 -4.23
CA PRO A 354 9.48 14.81 -3.98
C PRO A 354 8.44 14.83 -5.13
N PRO A 355 7.15 15.04 -4.82
CA PRO A 355 6.56 15.28 -3.51
C PRO A 355 6.19 14.00 -2.75
N THR A 356 6.58 12.80 -3.24
CA THR A 356 6.27 11.51 -2.58
C THR A 356 6.99 11.38 -1.23
N VAL A 357 8.20 11.93 -1.15
CA VAL A 357 9.01 12.04 0.06
C VAL A 357 9.44 13.50 0.24
N PRO A 358 9.83 13.95 1.45
CA PRO A 358 10.36 15.31 1.66
C PRO A 358 11.59 15.61 0.80
N ALA A 359 11.89 16.90 0.63
CA ALA A 359 13.13 17.33 -0.02
C ALA A 359 14.34 16.76 0.73
N ASP A 360 15.42 16.47 0.00
CA ASP A 360 16.68 15.93 0.51
C ASP A 360 16.57 14.55 1.22
N THR A 361 15.45 13.87 1.03
CA THR A 361 15.21 12.50 1.51
C THR A 361 14.91 11.52 0.38
N SER A 362 15.31 11.85 -0.85
CA SER A 362 15.16 10.97 -1.99
C SER A 362 15.90 9.65 -1.77
N ARG A 363 15.37 8.57 -2.28
CA ARG A 363 15.84 7.22 -1.98
C ARG A 363 15.67 6.28 -3.17
N LEU A 364 16.46 5.23 -3.22
CA LEU A 364 16.10 4.02 -3.94
C LEU A 364 15.14 3.22 -3.06
N ARG A 365 14.03 2.76 -3.61
CA ARG A 365 13.09 1.88 -2.91
C ARG A 365 13.19 0.48 -3.49
N VAL A 366 14.00 -0.37 -2.86
CA VAL A 366 14.06 -1.78 -3.18
C VAL A 366 12.84 -2.48 -2.59
N THR A 367 12.16 -3.28 -3.40
CA THR A 367 11.02 -4.09 -2.95
C THR A 367 11.29 -5.56 -3.28
N LEU A 368 11.21 -6.40 -2.26
CA LEU A 368 11.42 -7.84 -2.40
C LEU A 368 10.09 -8.56 -2.61
N SER A 369 10.12 -9.66 -3.35
CA SER A 369 8.99 -10.53 -3.65
C SER A 369 9.43 -11.99 -3.54
N ALA A 370 8.51 -12.89 -3.21
CA ALA A 370 8.74 -14.33 -3.25
C ALA A 370 9.13 -14.85 -4.65
N ALA A 371 8.90 -14.04 -5.69
CA ALA A 371 9.30 -14.34 -7.07
C ALA A 371 10.79 -14.11 -7.35
N HIS A 372 11.55 -13.44 -6.46
CA HIS A 372 12.99 -13.28 -6.61
C HIS A 372 13.75 -14.57 -6.30
N ARG A 373 14.81 -14.82 -7.07
CA ARG A 373 15.81 -15.84 -6.77
C ARG A 373 16.84 -15.28 -5.79
N ASP A 374 17.64 -16.15 -5.15
CA ASP A 374 18.75 -15.71 -4.28
C ASP A 374 19.80 -14.95 -5.07
N GLU A 375 20.09 -15.41 -6.29
CA GLU A 375 21.04 -14.80 -7.22
C GLU A 375 20.61 -13.38 -7.64
N ASP A 376 19.31 -13.11 -7.75
CA ASP A 376 18.79 -11.77 -8.05
C ASP A 376 19.15 -10.79 -6.93
N VAL A 377 18.98 -11.22 -5.67
CA VAL A 377 19.29 -10.40 -4.49
C VAL A 377 20.80 -10.20 -4.35
N GLU A 378 21.60 -11.25 -4.52
CA GLU A 378 23.06 -11.18 -4.45
C GLU A 378 23.63 -10.27 -5.55
N GLY A 379 23.13 -10.42 -6.78
CA GLY A 379 23.55 -9.58 -7.91
C GLY A 379 23.15 -8.12 -7.73
N LEU A 380 21.97 -7.84 -7.16
CA LEU A 380 21.57 -6.46 -6.84
C LEU A 380 22.53 -5.84 -5.81
N ILE A 381 22.94 -6.58 -4.76
CA ILE A 381 23.89 -6.08 -3.76
C ILE A 381 25.25 -5.75 -4.38
N VAL A 382 25.77 -6.60 -5.27
CA VAL A 382 27.03 -6.33 -6.00
C VAL A 382 26.89 -5.06 -6.85
N ALA A 383 25.75 -4.90 -7.55
CA ALA A 383 25.49 -3.71 -8.35
C ALA A 383 25.35 -2.44 -7.49
N LEU A 384 24.67 -2.52 -6.35
CA LEU A 384 24.54 -1.41 -5.39
C LEU A 384 25.89 -0.99 -4.81
N ALA A 385 26.71 -1.95 -4.36
CA ALA A 385 28.05 -1.67 -3.84
C ALA A 385 28.89 -0.89 -4.86
N ALA A 386 28.90 -1.36 -6.12
CA ALA A 386 29.68 -0.74 -7.20
C ALA A 386 29.23 0.70 -7.57
N ILE A 387 27.98 1.10 -7.26
CA ILE A 387 27.47 2.46 -7.58
C ILE A 387 27.45 3.39 -6.36
N LEU A 388 27.56 2.84 -5.13
CA LEU A 388 27.52 3.58 -3.88
C LEU A 388 28.90 3.74 -3.24
N GLU A 389 29.95 3.13 -3.81
CA GLU A 389 31.32 3.37 -3.38
C GLU A 389 31.63 4.88 -3.54
N PRO A 390 32.19 5.55 -2.51
CA PRO A 390 32.66 6.91 -2.69
C PRO A 390 33.82 6.92 -3.70
N GLU A 391 33.73 7.83 -4.69
CA GLU A 391 34.85 8.13 -5.62
C GLU A 391 36.10 8.57 -4.89
#